data_55e730f7d7b3e0dba662dc93cb237270
#
_entry.id   55e730f7d7b3e0dba662dc93cb237270
#
_cell.length_a   1.000
_cell.length_b   1.000
_cell.length_c   1.000
_cell.angle_alpha   90.00
_cell.angle_beta   90.00
_cell.angle_gamma   90.00
#
_symmetry.space_group_name_H-M   'P 1'
#
loop_
_entity.id
_entity.type
_entity.pdbx_description
1 polymer ?
#
loop_
_entity_poly.entity_id
_entity_poly.type
_entity_poly.pdbx_seq_one_letter_code
_entity_poly.pdbx_strand_id
1 'polypeptide(L)'
;MKESFKGLCNLNEDELKALLENSKTSIVIDTEVLLMLFQMEEKNSSELLDILESEWMSDKLWMPYDVGFSFMCNVNSYIVRERQLINNARKQLENFHDNVINMKSNPYLKDDVLANFKDTFDKIKTSFDSDINALDLELEKNTKKERIDKIFSQDKVGVNYTDAQLSELFRRGGERYGKKMPPGMDNGNTNERERYRDYIIWKEMQGFASYYKRN
;
A
#
# COMPACT_ATOMS: atom_id res chain seq x y z
N MET A 1 27.47 -5.80 -21.63
CA MET A 1 26.60 -6.47 -20.68
C MET A 1 25.66 -5.50 -19.94
N LYS A 2 26.17 -4.48 -19.23
CA LYS A 2 25.29 -3.52 -18.52
C LYS A 2 24.26 -2.82 -19.41
N GLU A 3 24.62 -2.36 -20.61
CA GLU A 3 23.68 -1.71 -21.54
C GLU A 3 22.56 -2.65 -22.05
N SER A 4 22.89 -3.91 -22.33
CA SER A 4 21.92 -4.90 -22.81
C SER A 4 20.89 -5.30 -21.74
N PHE A 5 21.23 -5.08 -20.46
CA PHE A 5 20.40 -5.41 -19.30
C PHE A 5 20.07 -4.19 -18.43
N LYS A 6 20.11 -3.01 -19.00
CA LYS A 6 19.90 -1.74 -18.26
C LYS A 6 18.59 -1.75 -17.48
N GLY A 7 17.53 -2.36 -18.00
CA GLY A 7 16.25 -2.49 -17.30
C GLY A 7 16.24 -3.46 -16.09
N LEU A 8 17.32 -4.23 -15.89
CA LEU A 8 17.48 -5.13 -14.74
C LEU A 8 18.47 -4.59 -13.71
N CYS A 9 19.13 -3.46 -14.01
CA CYS A 9 20.07 -2.83 -13.09
C CYS A 9 19.33 -1.79 -12.24
N ASN A 10 19.65 -1.73 -10.96
CA ASN A 10 19.21 -0.64 -10.11
C ASN A 10 19.77 0.68 -10.64
N LEU A 11 18.93 1.70 -10.68
CA LEU A 11 19.35 3.07 -10.96
C LEU A 11 20.26 3.56 -9.83
N ASN A 12 21.34 4.27 -10.16
CA ASN A 12 22.07 5.01 -9.16
C ASN A 12 21.35 6.32 -8.79
N GLU A 13 21.80 7.00 -7.74
CA GLU A 13 21.15 8.23 -7.25
C GLU A 13 21.07 9.32 -8.32
N ASP A 14 22.11 9.51 -9.12
CA ASP A 14 22.15 10.53 -10.17
C ASP A 14 21.17 10.19 -11.31
N GLU A 15 21.08 8.93 -11.70
CA GLU A 15 20.12 8.46 -12.70
C GLU A 15 18.68 8.60 -12.20
N LEU A 16 18.43 8.27 -10.94
CA LEU A 16 17.12 8.42 -10.32
C LEU A 16 16.74 9.91 -10.23
N LYS A 17 17.66 10.76 -9.80
CA LYS A 17 17.45 12.21 -9.74
C LYS A 17 17.15 12.79 -11.12
N ALA A 18 17.93 12.43 -12.13
CA ALA A 18 17.70 12.87 -13.51
C ALA A 18 16.32 12.44 -14.05
N LEU A 19 15.87 11.22 -13.70
CA LEU A 19 14.51 10.76 -14.03
C LEU A 19 13.44 11.60 -13.31
N LEU A 20 13.62 11.82 -12.02
CA LEU A 20 12.66 12.59 -11.21
C LEU A 20 12.58 14.05 -11.63
N GLU A 21 13.66 14.65 -12.10
CA GLU A 21 13.70 16.02 -12.63
C GLU A 21 13.12 16.13 -14.04
N ASN A 22 13.04 15.05 -14.80
CA ASN A 22 12.50 15.07 -16.16
C ASN A 22 10.99 15.34 -16.13
N SER A 23 10.56 16.36 -16.87
CA SER A 23 9.14 16.75 -16.98
C SER A 23 8.26 15.70 -17.68
N LYS A 24 8.85 14.75 -18.40
CA LYS A 24 8.13 13.65 -19.06
C LYS A 24 8.00 12.42 -18.18
N THR A 25 8.60 12.40 -17.01
CA THR A 25 8.48 11.28 -16.07
C THR A 25 7.15 11.36 -15.35
N SER A 26 6.44 10.25 -15.33
CA SER A 26 5.26 10.07 -14.48
C SER A 26 5.54 9.01 -13.44
N ILE A 27 5.00 9.24 -12.25
CA ILE A 27 5.13 8.36 -11.09
C ILE A 27 3.78 7.67 -10.91
N VAL A 28 3.80 6.35 -10.91
CA VAL A 28 2.62 5.52 -10.67
C VAL A 28 2.76 4.87 -9.30
N ILE A 29 1.74 5.03 -8.48
CA ILE A 29 1.68 4.43 -7.14
C ILE A 29 0.72 3.25 -7.21
N ASP A 30 1.15 2.10 -6.69
CA ASP A 30 0.30 0.90 -6.63
C ASP A 30 -0.66 0.95 -5.43
N THR A 31 -1.73 0.16 -5.52
CA THR A 31 -2.75 0.02 -4.47
C THR A 31 -2.16 -0.32 -3.12
N GLU A 32 -1.18 -1.24 -3.09
CA GLU A 32 -0.54 -1.66 -1.84
C GLU A 32 0.16 -0.50 -1.13
N VAL A 33 0.80 0.40 -1.89
CA VAL A 33 1.46 1.58 -1.31
C VAL A 33 0.43 2.54 -0.71
N LEU A 34 -0.73 2.72 -1.37
CA LEU A 34 -1.82 3.53 -0.83
C LEU A 34 -2.42 2.91 0.43
N LEU A 35 -2.58 1.59 0.46
CA LEU A 35 -3.08 0.87 1.63
C LEU A 35 -2.08 0.90 2.80
N MET A 36 -0.77 0.85 2.54
CA MET A 36 0.26 0.96 3.56
C MET A 36 0.19 2.26 4.38
N LEU A 37 -0.37 3.35 3.82
CA LEU A 37 -0.59 4.60 4.57
C LEU A 37 -1.44 4.40 5.84
N PHE A 38 -2.29 3.37 5.85
CA PHE A 38 -3.14 3.04 7.00
C PHE A 38 -2.46 2.11 8.02
N GLN A 39 -1.28 1.55 7.68
CA GLN A 39 -0.45 0.78 8.61
C GLN A 39 0.66 1.63 9.26
N MET A 40 1.00 2.75 8.62
CA MET A 40 2.06 3.62 9.10
C MET A 40 1.62 4.39 10.34
N GLU A 41 2.58 4.67 11.22
CA GLU A 41 2.43 5.67 12.26
C GLU A 41 1.91 6.98 11.66
N GLU A 42 0.99 7.67 12.36
CA GLU A 42 0.29 8.86 11.85
C GLU A 42 1.24 9.94 11.33
N LYS A 43 2.35 10.17 12.04
CA LYS A 43 3.39 11.11 11.62
C LYS A 43 3.96 10.75 10.25
N ASN A 44 4.37 9.50 10.07
CA ASN A 44 5.02 9.03 8.83
C ASN A 44 4.04 9.03 7.65
N SER A 45 2.78 8.62 7.89
CA SER A 45 1.76 8.66 6.84
C SER A 45 1.39 10.07 6.43
N SER A 46 1.33 11.02 7.38
CA SER A 46 1.10 12.44 7.08
C SER A 46 2.25 13.04 6.29
N GLU A 47 3.49 12.79 6.70
CA GLU A 47 4.68 13.26 5.96
C GLU A 47 4.72 12.73 4.52
N LEU A 48 4.36 11.46 4.31
CA LEU A 48 4.30 10.89 2.97
C LEU A 48 3.18 11.53 2.14
N LEU A 49 2.00 11.75 2.73
CA LEU A 49 0.90 12.46 2.05
C LEU A 49 1.30 13.90 1.71
N ASP A 50 1.99 14.63 2.60
CA ASP A 50 2.50 15.97 2.34
C ASP A 50 3.47 16.00 1.14
N ILE A 51 4.33 14.98 1.01
CA ILE A 51 5.22 14.82 -0.15
C ILE A 51 4.40 14.59 -1.42
N LEU A 52 3.39 13.73 -1.39
CA LEU A 52 2.55 13.44 -2.55
C LEU A 52 1.69 14.65 -2.98
N GLU A 53 1.29 15.48 -2.02
CA GLU A 53 0.54 16.74 -2.25
C GLU A 53 1.43 17.88 -2.74
N SER A 54 2.76 17.78 -2.57
CA SER A 54 3.67 18.83 -3.01
C SER A 54 3.54 19.10 -4.51
N GLU A 55 3.63 20.36 -4.93
CA GLU A 55 3.49 20.77 -6.32
C GLU A 55 4.42 19.98 -7.25
N TRP A 56 5.67 19.79 -6.82
CA TRP A 56 6.67 19.04 -7.59
C TRP A 56 6.28 17.57 -7.84
N MET A 57 5.75 16.89 -6.82
CA MET A 57 5.33 15.48 -6.91
C MET A 57 3.98 15.36 -7.61
N SER A 58 3.05 16.21 -7.23
CA SER A 58 1.67 16.20 -7.72
C SER A 58 1.57 16.25 -9.24
N ASP A 59 2.42 17.06 -9.91
CA ASP A 59 2.44 17.18 -11.37
C ASP A 59 2.93 15.91 -12.09
N LYS A 60 3.59 15.01 -11.37
CA LYS A 60 4.12 13.76 -11.92
C LYS A 60 3.25 12.54 -11.62
N LEU A 61 2.33 12.67 -10.65
CA LEU A 61 1.50 11.55 -10.24
C LEU A 61 0.43 11.22 -11.28
N TRP A 62 0.32 9.94 -11.55
CA TRP A 62 -0.79 9.37 -12.32
C TRP A 62 -1.16 7.99 -11.77
N MET A 63 -2.44 7.70 -11.71
CA MET A 63 -2.99 6.46 -11.17
C MET A 63 -3.70 5.67 -12.27
N PRO A 64 -3.33 4.42 -12.55
CA PRO A 64 -4.14 3.51 -13.34
C PRO A 64 -5.55 3.37 -12.76
N TYR A 65 -6.55 3.24 -13.61
CA TYR A 65 -7.94 3.07 -13.15
C TYR A 65 -8.08 1.85 -12.23
N ASP A 66 -7.45 0.74 -12.59
CA ASP A 66 -7.52 -0.51 -11.80
C ASP A 66 -6.87 -0.38 -10.41
N VAL A 67 -5.84 0.46 -10.26
CA VAL A 67 -5.26 0.78 -8.96
C VAL A 67 -6.27 1.53 -8.09
N GLY A 68 -6.84 2.61 -8.62
CA GLY A 68 -7.85 3.40 -7.91
C GLY A 68 -9.11 2.58 -7.57
N PHE A 69 -9.61 1.81 -8.52
CA PHE A 69 -10.75 0.92 -8.31
C PHE A 69 -10.49 -0.09 -7.20
N SER A 70 -9.36 -0.77 -7.23
CA SER A 70 -8.97 -1.73 -6.20
C SER A 70 -8.79 -1.06 -4.82
N PHE A 71 -8.18 0.12 -4.78
CA PHE A 71 -8.06 0.89 -3.54
C PHE A 71 -9.44 1.21 -2.95
N MET A 72 -10.35 1.78 -3.74
CA MET A 72 -11.68 2.16 -3.29
C MET A 72 -12.51 0.98 -2.81
N CYS A 73 -12.39 -0.18 -3.47
CA CYS A 73 -13.10 -1.40 -3.08
C CYS A 73 -12.56 -2.01 -1.77
N ASN A 74 -11.26 -1.86 -1.49
CA ASN A 74 -10.60 -2.61 -0.43
C ASN A 74 -10.23 -1.78 0.80
N VAL A 75 -10.12 -0.46 0.71
CA VAL A 75 -9.58 0.39 1.78
C VAL A 75 -10.28 0.19 3.13
N ASN A 76 -11.61 0.18 3.18
CA ASN A 76 -12.34 0.04 4.44
C ASN A 76 -12.15 -1.36 5.05
N SER A 77 -12.21 -2.41 4.24
CA SER A 77 -11.96 -3.78 4.72
C SER A 77 -10.51 -3.97 5.18
N TYR A 78 -9.58 -3.28 4.53
CA TYR A 78 -8.18 -3.25 4.92
C TYR A 78 -7.99 -2.60 6.30
N ILE A 79 -8.56 -1.41 6.52
CA ILE A 79 -8.51 -0.71 7.82
C ILE A 79 -9.10 -1.58 8.93
N VAL A 80 -10.26 -2.20 8.69
CA VAL A 80 -10.91 -3.11 9.66
C VAL A 80 -10.00 -4.30 9.98
N ARG A 81 -9.35 -4.88 8.98
CA ARG A 81 -8.40 -5.99 9.18
C ARG A 81 -7.20 -5.57 10.02
N GLU A 82 -6.57 -4.44 9.70
CA GLU A 82 -5.41 -3.93 10.46
C GLU A 82 -5.79 -3.64 11.92
N ARG A 83 -6.93 -3.00 12.13
CA ARG A 83 -7.49 -2.80 13.48
C ARG A 83 -7.66 -4.12 14.25
N GLN A 84 -8.17 -5.17 13.58
CA GLN A 84 -8.31 -6.49 14.21
C GLN A 84 -6.97 -7.13 14.55
N LEU A 85 -5.96 -6.99 13.68
CA LEU A 85 -4.60 -7.50 13.94
C LEU A 85 -3.98 -6.85 15.16
N ILE A 86 -4.04 -5.52 15.28
CA ILE A 86 -3.52 -4.78 16.44
C ILE A 86 -4.30 -5.18 17.72
N ASN A 87 -5.62 -5.26 17.64
CA ASN A 87 -6.45 -5.65 18.79
C ASN A 87 -6.16 -7.10 19.26
N ASN A 88 -5.88 -8.02 18.34
CA ASN A 88 -5.47 -9.38 18.68
C ASN A 88 -4.08 -9.40 19.33
N ALA A 89 -3.12 -8.63 18.83
CA ALA A 89 -1.80 -8.49 19.42
C ALA A 89 -1.90 -7.91 20.85
N ARG A 90 -2.72 -6.88 21.04
CA ARG A 90 -3.02 -6.30 22.35
C ARG A 90 -3.58 -7.33 23.32
N LYS A 91 -4.58 -8.11 22.90
CA LYS A 91 -5.16 -9.18 23.75
C LYS A 91 -4.14 -10.25 24.12
N GLN A 92 -3.26 -10.62 23.20
CA GLN A 92 -2.18 -11.58 23.50
C GLN A 92 -1.20 -11.02 24.54
N LEU A 93 -0.84 -9.75 24.43
CA LEU A 93 0.00 -9.06 25.39
C LEU A 93 -0.66 -9.01 26.80
N GLU A 94 -1.95 -8.66 26.87
CA GLU A 94 -2.74 -8.65 28.11
C GLU A 94 -2.83 -10.05 28.72
N ASN A 95 -3.09 -11.07 27.93
CA ASN A 95 -3.12 -12.46 28.39
C ASN A 95 -1.76 -12.92 28.93
N PHE A 96 -0.68 -12.54 28.27
CA PHE A 96 0.67 -12.83 28.76
C PHE A 96 0.95 -12.12 30.10
N HIS A 97 0.60 -10.85 30.20
CA HIS A 97 0.71 -10.09 31.45
C HIS A 97 -0.07 -10.76 32.57
N ASP A 98 -1.34 -11.11 32.36
CA ASP A 98 -2.20 -11.64 33.43
C ASP A 98 -1.83 -13.05 33.83
N ASN A 99 -1.46 -13.90 32.90
CA ASN A 99 -1.18 -15.31 33.17
C ASN A 99 0.27 -15.60 33.60
N VAL A 100 1.21 -14.74 33.21
CA VAL A 100 2.65 -14.99 33.50
C VAL A 100 3.20 -14.00 34.51
N ILE A 101 2.85 -12.72 34.38
CA ILE A 101 3.46 -11.65 35.20
C ILE A 101 2.68 -11.39 36.47
N ASN A 102 1.35 -11.35 36.42
CA ASN A 102 0.48 -11.06 37.57
C ASN A 102 0.17 -12.27 38.48
N MET A 103 0.74 -13.42 38.21
CA MET A 103 0.58 -14.57 39.12
C MET A 103 1.06 -14.22 40.53
N LYS A 104 0.19 -14.44 41.53
CA LYS A 104 0.45 -14.18 42.96
C LYS A 104 1.70 -14.88 43.53
N SER A 105 2.27 -15.78 42.80
CA SER A 105 3.54 -16.45 43.06
C SER A 105 4.28 -16.65 41.73
N ASN A 106 4.98 -15.62 41.28
CA ASN A 106 5.89 -15.77 40.17
C ASN A 106 7.33 -15.90 40.70
N PRO A 107 7.79 -17.13 41.07
CA PRO A 107 9.14 -17.34 41.61
C PRO A 107 10.21 -17.30 40.49
N TYR A 108 9.81 -17.08 39.24
CA TYR A 108 10.70 -17.26 38.09
C TYR A 108 11.31 -15.94 37.56
N LEU A 109 10.75 -14.80 37.96
CA LEU A 109 11.24 -13.50 37.50
C LEU A 109 11.75 -12.66 38.67
N LYS A 110 12.89 -12.00 38.49
CA LYS A 110 13.45 -11.07 39.44
C LYS A 110 12.67 -9.76 39.48
N ASP A 111 12.67 -9.07 40.62
CA ASP A 111 11.90 -7.84 40.81
C ASP A 111 12.27 -6.73 39.80
N ASP A 112 13.54 -6.61 39.44
CA ASP A 112 14.02 -5.65 38.45
C ASP A 112 13.49 -5.95 37.04
N VAL A 113 13.39 -7.24 36.68
CA VAL A 113 12.82 -7.69 35.39
C VAL A 113 11.31 -7.41 35.35
N LEU A 114 10.62 -7.68 36.46
CA LEU A 114 9.18 -7.40 36.59
C LEU A 114 8.87 -5.90 36.46
N ALA A 115 9.66 -5.04 37.11
CA ALA A 115 9.49 -3.59 37.07
C ALA A 115 9.70 -3.06 35.61
N ASN A 116 10.77 -3.50 34.95
CA ASN A 116 11.05 -3.13 33.55
C ASN A 116 9.98 -3.64 32.59
N PHE A 117 9.50 -4.86 32.80
CA PHE A 117 8.41 -5.41 32.00
C PHE A 117 7.14 -4.58 32.12
N LYS A 118 6.75 -4.20 33.33
CA LYS A 118 5.54 -3.41 33.57
C LYS A 118 5.57 -2.06 32.85
N ASP A 119 6.69 -1.33 32.96
CA ASP A 119 6.86 -0.05 32.25
C ASP A 119 6.77 -0.24 30.72
N THR A 120 7.38 -1.31 30.20
CA THR A 120 7.34 -1.63 28.77
C THR A 120 5.94 -2.06 28.34
N PHE A 121 5.25 -2.87 29.14
CA PHE A 121 3.88 -3.30 28.88
C PHE A 121 2.92 -2.12 28.74
N ASP A 122 2.98 -1.17 29.68
CA ASP A 122 2.12 0.02 29.67
C ASP A 122 2.39 0.89 28.42
N LYS A 123 3.66 1.02 28.00
CA LYS A 123 4.03 1.74 26.78
C LYS A 123 3.48 1.06 25.53
N ILE A 124 3.66 -0.25 25.38
CA ILE A 124 3.17 -1.02 24.23
C ILE A 124 1.63 -0.96 24.17
N LYS A 125 0.97 -1.14 25.33
CA LYS A 125 -0.50 -1.05 25.41
C LYS A 125 -1.00 0.31 24.97
N THR A 126 -0.38 1.38 25.45
CA THR A 126 -0.73 2.76 25.04
C THR A 126 -0.54 2.98 23.55
N SER A 127 0.53 2.43 22.95
CA SER A 127 0.74 2.48 21.51
C SER A 127 -0.38 1.77 20.75
N PHE A 128 -0.72 0.53 21.14
CA PHE A 128 -1.81 -0.20 20.49
C PHE A 128 -3.17 0.51 20.60
N ASP A 129 -3.47 1.10 21.78
CA ASP A 129 -4.70 1.87 21.96
C ASP A 129 -4.72 3.12 21.08
N SER A 130 -3.58 3.79 20.92
CA SER A 130 -3.44 4.94 20.00
C SER A 130 -3.68 4.55 18.56
N ASP A 131 -3.06 3.45 18.09
CA ASP A 131 -3.17 2.97 16.72
C ASP A 131 -4.62 2.52 16.40
N ILE A 132 -5.27 1.81 17.34
CA ILE A 132 -6.67 1.41 17.19
C ILE A 132 -7.57 2.64 17.08
N ASN A 133 -7.37 3.65 17.95
CA ASN A 133 -8.15 4.88 17.89
C ASN A 133 -7.93 5.66 16.59
N ALA A 134 -6.71 5.69 16.06
CA ALA A 134 -6.42 6.33 14.78
C ALA A 134 -7.15 5.63 13.62
N LEU A 135 -7.18 4.29 13.60
CA LEU A 135 -7.91 3.53 12.59
C LEU A 135 -9.44 3.69 12.73
N ASP A 136 -9.97 3.73 13.95
CA ASP A 136 -11.40 3.99 14.19
C ASP A 136 -11.79 5.41 13.71
N LEU A 137 -10.94 6.39 13.97
CA LEU A 137 -11.14 7.76 13.50
C LEU A 137 -11.11 7.85 11.97
N GLU A 138 -10.21 7.09 11.32
CA GLU A 138 -10.14 7.04 9.87
C GLU A 138 -11.38 6.40 9.25
N LEU A 139 -11.94 5.33 9.85
CA LEU A 139 -13.21 4.73 9.42
C LEU A 139 -14.39 5.71 9.56
N GLU A 140 -14.36 6.60 10.55
CA GLU A 140 -15.40 7.59 10.80
C GLU A 140 -15.26 8.81 9.89
N LYS A 141 -14.06 9.35 9.75
CA LYS A 141 -13.80 10.65 9.11
C LYS A 141 -13.18 10.58 7.71
N ASN A 142 -12.63 9.44 7.31
CA ASN A 142 -11.98 9.23 6.01
C ASN A 142 -10.88 10.27 5.67
N THR A 143 -10.14 10.77 6.65
CA THR A 143 -9.20 11.88 6.48
C THR A 143 -8.07 11.60 5.49
N LYS A 144 -7.42 10.44 5.60
CA LYS A 144 -6.36 10.03 4.66
C LYS A 144 -6.94 9.73 3.27
N LYS A 145 -8.10 9.07 3.25
CA LYS A 145 -8.81 8.76 2.01
C LYS A 145 -9.18 10.03 1.23
N GLU A 146 -9.70 11.06 1.91
CA GLU A 146 -10.01 12.36 1.29
C GLU A 146 -8.77 13.06 0.74
N ARG A 147 -7.62 12.94 1.44
CA ARG A 147 -6.34 13.46 0.93
C ARG A 147 -5.91 12.73 -0.34
N ILE A 148 -6.00 11.40 -0.35
CA ILE A 148 -5.69 10.58 -1.54
C ILE A 148 -6.61 10.95 -2.71
N ASP A 149 -7.92 11.13 -2.46
CA ASP A 149 -8.89 11.55 -3.49
C ASP A 149 -8.55 12.93 -4.09
N LYS A 150 -8.02 13.85 -3.28
CA LYS A 150 -7.56 15.17 -3.74
C LYS A 150 -6.27 15.10 -4.55
N ILE A 151 -5.31 14.26 -4.13
CA ILE A 151 -4.06 14.03 -4.87
C ILE A 151 -4.35 13.49 -6.27
N PHE A 152 -5.28 12.54 -6.37
CA PHE A 152 -5.68 11.90 -7.63
C PHE A 152 -7.02 12.45 -8.13
N SER A 153 -7.02 13.71 -8.57
CA SER A 153 -8.15 14.32 -9.26
C SER A 153 -8.43 13.64 -10.63
N GLN A 154 -9.57 13.94 -11.25
CA GLN A 154 -10.05 13.23 -12.46
C GLN A 154 -9.05 13.14 -13.62
N ASP A 155 -8.23 14.16 -13.80
CA ASP A 155 -7.21 14.23 -14.84
C ASP A 155 -5.95 13.38 -14.55
N LYS A 156 -5.80 12.93 -13.31
CA LYS A 156 -4.67 12.09 -12.85
C LYS A 156 -5.02 10.61 -12.72
N VAL A 157 -6.24 10.23 -13.05
CA VAL A 157 -6.70 8.84 -13.00
C VAL A 157 -6.98 8.34 -14.40
N GLY A 158 -6.55 7.12 -14.69
CA GLY A 158 -6.84 6.44 -15.93
C GLY A 158 -8.33 6.20 -16.15
N VAL A 159 -8.70 5.91 -17.38
CA VAL A 159 -10.08 5.63 -17.77
C VAL A 159 -10.31 4.12 -17.79
N ASN A 160 -11.46 3.67 -17.25
CA ASN A 160 -11.83 2.27 -17.27
C ASN A 160 -11.91 1.72 -18.70
N TYR A 161 -11.43 0.53 -18.89
CA TYR A 161 -11.64 -0.22 -20.13
C TYR A 161 -13.13 -0.59 -20.29
N THR A 162 -13.60 -0.61 -21.54
CA THR A 162 -14.92 -1.19 -21.85
C THR A 162 -14.91 -2.71 -21.66
N ASP A 163 -16.07 -3.34 -21.51
CA ASP A 163 -16.19 -4.79 -21.35
C ASP A 163 -15.52 -5.55 -22.51
N ALA A 164 -15.63 -5.04 -23.72
CA ALA A 164 -14.98 -5.64 -24.89
C ALA A 164 -13.44 -5.58 -24.79
N GLN A 165 -12.90 -4.46 -24.32
CA GLN A 165 -11.46 -4.30 -24.09
C GLN A 165 -10.98 -5.19 -22.95
N LEU A 166 -11.73 -5.27 -21.85
CA LEU A 166 -11.42 -6.16 -20.73
C LEU A 166 -11.42 -7.64 -21.15
N SER A 167 -12.42 -8.08 -21.90
CA SER A 167 -12.48 -9.46 -22.43
C SER A 167 -11.26 -9.80 -23.28
N GLU A 168 -10.80 -8.88 -24.11
CA GLU A 168 -9.58 -9.09 -24.92
C GLU A 168 -8.31 -9.09 -24.02
N LEU A 169 -8.25 -8.25 -22.98
CA LEU A 169 -7.15 -8.25 -22.03
C LEU A 169 -7.11 -9.55 -21.23
N PHE A 170 -8.25 -10.08 -20.79
CA PHE A 170 -8.32 -11.38 -20.10
C PHE A 170 -7.84 -12.52 -21.00
N ARG A 171 -8.29 -12.58 -22.24
CA ARG A 171 -7.82 -13.57 -23.22
C ARG A 171 -6.31 -13.52 -23.40
N ARG A 172 -5.75 -12.32 -23.62
CA ARG A 172 -4.30 -12.12 -23.76
C ARG A 172 -3.54 -12.40 -22.46
N GLY A 173 -4.11 -12.01 -21.33
CA GLY A 173 -3.57 -12.32 -20.01
C GLY A 173 -3.42 -13.82 -19.79
N GLY A 174 -4.47 -14.59 -20.13
CA GLY A 174 -4.44 -16.04 -20.07
C GLY A 174 -3.35 -16.68 -20.94
N GLU A 175 -3.18 -16.20 -22.17
CA GLU A 175 -2.11 -16.67 -23.06
C GLU A 175 -0.71 -16.36 -22.51
N ARG A 176 -0.52 -15.18 -21.90
CA ARG A 176 0.76 -14.77 -21.31
C ARG A 176 1.10 -15.58 -20.06
N TYR A 177 0.14 -15.71 -19.15
CA TYR A 177 0.33 -16.44 -17.90
C TYR A 177 0.55 -17.93 -18.12
N GLY A 178 -0.15 -18.52 -19.11
CA GLY A 178 0.13 -19.89 -19.55
C GLY A 178 1.57 -20.10 -20.07
N LYS A 179 2.19 -19.04 -20.61
CA LYS A 179 3.59 -19.03 -21.06
C LYS A 179 4.55 -18.49 -20.00
N LYS A 180 4.09 -18.19 -18.77
CA LYS A 180 4.87 -17.56 -17.68
C LYS A 180 5.54 -16.24 -18.10
N MET A 181 4.84 -15.43 -18.90
CA MET A 181 5.35 -14.14 -19.39
C MET A 181 4.88 -13.00 -18.47
N PRO A 182 5.79 -12.26 -17.82
CA PRO A 182 5.44 -11.11 -16.99
C PRO A 182 4.83 -9.95 -17.80
N PRO A 183 4.15 -8.97 -17.19
CA PRO A 183 3.98 -8.82 -15.73
C PRO A 183 2.90 -9.74 -15.17
N GLY A 184 2.99 -9.99 -13.87
CA GLY A 184 2.05 -10.83 -13.14
C GLY A 184 2.25 -12.32 -13.35
N MET A 185 1.56 -13.09 -12.56
CA MET A 185 1.50 -14.55 -12.61
C MET A 185 0.09 -15.01 -12.28
N ASP A 186 -0.26 -16.20 -12.75
CA ASP A 186 -1.55 -16.82 -12.41
C ASP A 186 -1.64 -17.07 -10.89
N ASN A 187 -2.52 -16.35 -10.23
CA ASN A 187 -2.79 -16.48 -8.80
C ASN A 187 -3.99 -17.40 -8.48
N GLY A 188 -4.57 -18.03 -9.52
CA GLY A 188 -5.71 -18.93 -9.38
C GLY A 188 -7.02 -18.24 -8.99
N ASN A 189 -7.09 -16.91 -9.00
CA ASN A 189 -8.32 -16.19 -8.67
C ASN A 189 -9.41 -16.48 -9.73
N THR A 190 -10.64 -16.72 -9.27
CA THR A 190 -11.81 -16.96 -10.13
C THR A 190 -12.33 -15.68 -10.78
N ASN A 191 -12.09 -14.53 -10.17
CA ASN A 191 -12.37 -13.24 -10.78
C ASN A 191 -11.25 -12.89 -11.78
N GLU A 192 -11.61 -12.83 -13.06
CA GLU A 192 -10.62 -12.57 -14.13
C GLU A 192 -9.95 -11.22 -14.01
N ARG A 193 -10.65 -10.18 -13.53
CA ARG A 193 -10.06 -8.85 -13.33
C ARG A 193 -8.96 -8.90 -12.28
N GLU A 194 -9.19 -9.56 -11.17
CA GLU A 194 -8.19 -9.76 -10.11
C GLU A 194 -7.06 -10.70 -10.55
N ARG A 195 -7.40 -11.72 -11.33
CA ARG A 195 -6.42 -12.68 -11.85
C ARG A 195 -5.41 -12.03 -12.78
N TYR A 196 -5.86 -11.12 -13.66
CA TYR A 196 -5.03 -10.47 -14.67
C TYR A 196 -4.70 -9.01 -14.35
N ARG A 197 -4.92 -8.59 -13.11
CA ARG A 197 -4.79 -7.21 -12.66
C ARG A 197 -3.44 -6.59 -13.03
N ASP A 198 -2.33 -7.26 -12.73
CA ASP A 198 -1.00 -6.74 -13.04
C ASP A 198 -0.80 -6.48 -14.54
N TYR A 199 -1.38 -7.35 -15.37
CA TYR A 199 -1.34 -7.18 -16.82
C TYR A 199 -2.22 -6.01 -17.27
N ILE A 200 -3.39 -5.82 -16.67
CA ILE A 200 -4.30 -4.70 -16.96
C ILE A 200 -3.60 -3.38 -16.59
N ILE A 201 -3.09 -3.26 -15.38
CA ILE A 201 -2.35 -2.07 -14.89
C ILE A 201 -1.18 -1.74 -15.83
N TRP A 202 -0.41 -2.75 -16.22
CA TRP A 202 0.68 -2.56 -17.16
C TRP A 202 0.21 -2.05 -18.54
N LYS A 203 -0.95 -2.49 -19.01
CA LYS A 203 -1.56 -1.99 -20.25
C LYS A 203 -2.08 -0.57 -20.12
N GLU A 204 -2.66 -0.21 -18.98
CA GLU A 204 -3.05 1.16 -18.69
C GLU A 204 -1.83 2.10 -18.70
N MET A 205 -0.74 1.70 -18.04
CA MET A 205 0.52 2.46 -18.04
C MET A 205 1.10 2.63 -19.46
N GLN A 206 1.10 1.57 -20.27
CA GLN A 206 1.54 1.64 -21.66
C GLN A 206 0.67 2.59 -22.52
N GLY A 207 -0.64 2.53 -22.30
CA GLY A 207 -1.60 3.41 -23.00
C GLY A 207 -1.36 4.87 -22.62
N PHE A 208 -1.23 5.15 -21.34
CA PHE A 208 -0.92 6.48 -20.82
C PHE A 208 0.40 7.03 -21.37
N ALA A 209 1.49 6.26 -21.25
CA ALA A 209 2.81 6.68 -21.74
C ALA A 209 2.80 6.97 -23.25
N SER A 210 2.09 6.14 -24.03
CA SER A 210 1.97 6.33 -25.47
C SER A 210 1.17 7.58 -25.85
N TYR A 211 0.06 7.84 -25.12
CA TYR A 211 -0.81 8.98 -25.38
C TYR A 211 -0.13 10.31 -25.01
N TYR A 212 0.47 10.38 -23.84
CA TYR A 212 1.10 11.61 -23.35
C TYR A 212 2.58 11.73 -23.73
N LYS A 213 3.17 10.74 -24.41
CA LYS A 213 4.61 10.65 -24.68
C LYS A 213 5.44 10.80 -23.39
N ARG A 214 4.95 10.18 -22.32
CA ARG A 214 5.61 10.13 -21.01
C ARG A 214 6.61 8.99 -20.95
N ASN A 215 7.54 9.09 -20.02
CA ASN A 215 8.52 8.03 -19.74
C ASN A 215 8.14 7.25 -18.48
#